data_7a12dcc10f6c820a170c6e3f13b66633
#
_entry.id   7a12dcc10f6c820a170c6e3f13b66633
#
_cell.length_a   1.000
_cell.length_b   1.000
_cell.length_c   1.000
_cell.angle_alpha   90.00
_cell.angle_beta   90.00
_cell.angle_gamma   90.00
#
_symmetry.space_group_name_H-M   'P 1'
#
loop_
_entity.id
_entity.type
_entity.pdbx_description
1 polymer ?
#
loop_
_entity_poly.entity_id
_entity_poly.type
_entity_poly.pdbx_seq_one_letter_code
_entity_poly.pdbx_strand_id
1 'polypeptide(L)'
;LLKEGKDGVQFEIIAMRGENRIPLLYESAGIKKLISICSNLVACYNRESYCLVVDELDSGIYEYLLGECLEVMQDKAKGQLIFTSHNLRPLEILENDSLLYTTVNPENCYIKSTYIKNTQNTRLSYLRTIKLSGQKEKLYNETNIYEMELAMRRARRRY
;
A
#
# COMPACT_ATOMS: atom_id res chain seq x y z
N LEU A 1 21.64 19.99 -1.20
CA LEU A 1 23.05 20.45 -1.25
C LEU A 1 23.71 19.83 -2.46
N LEU A 2 24.32 20.66 -3.28
CA LEU A 2 25.18 20.26 -4.41
C LEU A 2 26.63 20.46 -3.97
N LYS A 3 27.47 19.43 -4.13
CA LYS A 3 28.92 19.52 -3.96
C LYS A 3 29.56 19.10 -5.28
N GLU A 4 30.29 19.97 -5.91
CA GLU A 4 31.12 19.65 -7.07
C GLU A 4 32.47 19.11 -6.58
N GLY A 5 32.81 17.90 -6.97
CA GLY A 5 34.09 17.26 -6.72
C GLY A 5 34.82 16.96 -8.04
N LYS A 6 36.09 16.59 -7.98
CA LYS A 6 36.90 16.24 -9.17
C LYS A 6 36.34 15.05 -9.97
N ASP A 7 35.51 14.20 -9.33
CA ASP A 7 34.96 12.96 -9.91
C ASP A 7 33.47 13.03 -10.22
N GLY A 8 32.84 14.23 -10.16
CA GLY A 8 31.43 14.41 -10.50
C GLY A 8 30.67 15.29 -9.50
N VAL A 9 29.36 15.40 -9.73
CA VAL A 9 28.45 16.18 -8.88
C VAL A 9 27.79 15.25 -7.87
N GLN A 10 28.04 15.51 -6.58
CA GLN A 10 27.29 14.88 -5.49
C GLN A 10 26.12 15.75 -5.09
N PHE A 11 24.92 15.18 -5.02
CA PHE A 11 23.74 15.86 -4.50
C PHE A 11 23.20 15.13 -3.27
N GLU A 12 22.73 15.88 -2.31
CA GLU A 12 22.08 15.36 -1.11
C GLU A 12 20.71 16.01 -0.98
N ILE A 13 19.68 15.16 -0.81
CA ILE A 13 18.31 15.62 -0.53
C ILE A 13 18.19 15.80 0.98
N ILE A 14 17.73 16.97 1.41
CA ILE A 14 17.56 17.33 2.81
C ILE A 14 16.09 17.63 3.07
N ALA A 15 15.51 16.94 4.04
CA ALA A 15 14.20 17.26 4.58
C ALA A 15 14.31 18.42 5.57
N MET A 16 13.45 19.42 5.43
CA MET A 16 13.36 20.56 6.36
C MET A 16 12.20 20.33 7.31
N ARG A 17 12.48 20.24 8.62
CA ARG A 17 11.47 20.17 9.68
C ARG A 17 11.64 21.35 10.63
N GLY A 18 10.92 22.44 10.35
CA GLY A 18 11.20 23.72 10.99
C GLY A 18 12.62 24.18 10.66
N GLU A 19 13.44 24.42 11.67
CA GLU A 19 14.86 24.81 11.52
C GLU A 19 15.82 23.63 11.35
N ASN A 20 15.34 22.40 11.58
CA ASN A 20 16.16 21.22 11.50
C ASN A 20 16.34 20.74 10.06
N ARG A 21 17.58 20.45 9.68
CA ARG A 21 17.98 19.90 8.39
C ARG A 21 18.31 18.41 8.55
N ILE A 22 17.49 17.55 8.00
CA ILE A 22 17.65 16.10 8.12
C ILE A 22 17.99 15.54 6.75
N PRO A 23 19.19 14.95 6.55
CA PRO A 23 19.48 14.23 5.31
C PRO A 23 18.47 13.12 5.06
N LEU A 24 18.05 12.96 3.79
CA LEU A 24 17.06 11.95 3.40
C LEU A 24 17.46 10.53 3.83
N LEU A 25 18.75 10.27 3.96
CA LEU A 25 19.29 9.00 4.45
C LEU A 25 18.71 8.59 5.81
N TYR A 26 18.42 9.56 6.68
CA TYR A 26 17.90 9.34 8.05
C TYR A 26 16.36 9.38 8.12
N GLU A 27 15.68 9.65 7.00
CA GLU A 27 14.22 9.60 6.95
C GLU A 27 13.69 8.16 6.94
N SER A 28 12.40 8.00 7.29
CA SER A 28 11.74 6.69 7.27
C SER A 28 11.70 6.09 5.85
N ALA A 29 11.60 4.76 5.77
CA ALA A 29 11.46 4.05 4.50
C ALA A 29 10.28 4.55 3.68
N GLY A 30 9.13 4.85 4.33
CA GLY A 30 7.94 5.37 3.67
C GLY A 30 8.14 6.75 3.06
N ILE A 31 8.81 7.67 3.76
CA ILE A 31 9.15 8.99 3.21
C ILE A 31 10.10 8.85 2.02
N LYS A 32 11.11 8.00 2.12
CA LYS A 32 12.02 7.71 1.00
C LYS A 32 11.26 7.16 -0.21
N LYS A 33 10.34 6.23 0.01
CA LYS A 33 9.49 5.66 -1.04
C LYS A 33 8.63 6.73 -1.72
N LEU A 34 7.90 7.54 -0.93
CA LEU A 34 7.08 8.63 -1.48
C LEU A 34 7.90 9.61 -2.32
N ILE A 35 9.09 10.00 -1.87
CA ILE A 35 9.98 10.86 -2.63
C ILE A 35 10.43 10.20 -3.94
N SER A 36 10.75 8.89 -3.90
CA SER A 36 11.20 8.16 -5.09
C SER A 36 10.12 8.06 -6.18
N ILE A 37 8.84 7.96 -5.82
CA ILE A 37 7.72 7.87 -6.77
C ILE A 37 7.03 9.21 -7.02
N CYS A 38 7.42 10.28 -6.33
CA CYS A 38 6.74 11.58 -6.38
C CYS A 38 6.62 12.13 -7.80
N SER A 39 7.68 12.08 -8.61
CA SER A 39 7.65 12.54 -9.99
C SER A 39 6.66 11.75 -10.85
N ASN A 40 6.53 10.45 -10.62
CA ASN A 40 5.58 9.58 -11.32
C ASN A 40 4.14 9.86 -10.86
N LEU A 41 3.91 10.11 -9.57
CA LEU A 41 2.60 10.53 -9.05
C LEU A 41 2.17 11.86 -9.66
N VAL A 42 3.08 12.84 -9.73
CA VAL A 42 2.83 14.14 -10.39
C VAL A 42 2.53 13.96 -11.87
N ALA A 43 3.24 13.09 -12.57
CA ALA A 43 2.97 12.79 -13.97
C ALA A 43 1.60 12.12 -14.15
N CYS A 44 1.25 11.15 -13.30
CA CYS A 44 -0.06 10.50 -13.29
C CYS A 44 -1.19 11.49 -12.99
N TYR A 45 -0.99 12.41 -12.06
CA TYR A 45 -1.97 13.44 -11.72
C TYR A 45 -2.28 14.38 -12.90
N ASN A 46 -1.28 14.73 -13.71
CA ASN A 46 -1.41 15.78 -14.73
C ASN A 46 -1.63 15.27 -16.16
N ARG A 47 -1.37 13.99 -16.46
CA ARG A 47 -1.35 13.47 -17.84
C ARG A 47 -2.32 12.32 -18.03
N GLU A 48 -3.27 12.48 -18.95
CA GLU A 48 -4.28 11.45 -19.28
C GLU A 48 -3.69 10.16 -19.85
N SER A 49 -2.57 10.28 -20.59
CA SER A 49 -1.89 9.11 -21.18
C SER A 49 -0.94 8.40 -20.24
N TYR A 50 -0.86 8.81 -18.96
CA TYR A 50 0.08 8.23 -18.00
C TYR A 50 -0.58 7.14 -17.17
N CYS A 51 0.03 5.95 -17.17
CA CYS A 51 -0.36 4.85 -16.28
C CYS A 51 0.82 4.54 -15.33
N LEU A 52 0.57 4.66 -14.04
CA LEU A 52 1.52 4.34 -12.97
C LEU A 52 1.12 3.04 -12.30
N VAL A 53 2.03 2.06 -12.29
CA VAL A 53 1.83 0.78 -11.59
C VAL A 53 2.81 0.71 -10.43
N VAL A 54 2.30 0.49 -9.20
CA VAL A 54 3.11 0.43 -7.98
C VAL A 54 2.75 -0.80 -7.17
N ASP A 55 3.72 -1.66 -6.95
CA ASP A 55 3.56 -2.80 -6.04
C ASP A 55 3.76 -2.38 -4.59
N GLU A 56 2.89 -2.89 -3.68
CA GLU A 56 2.90 -2.57 -2.25
C GLU A 56 2.99 -1.06 -1.96
N LEU A 57 2.12 -0.25 -2.56
CA LEU A 57 2.15 1.21 -2.40
C LEU A 57 2.20 1.65 -0.92
N ASP A 58 1.54 0.92 -0.04
CA ASP A 58 1.43 1.16 1.40
C ASP A 58 2.70 0.82 2.20
N SER A 59 3.65 0.07 1.63
CA SER A 59 4.81 -0.42 2.37
C SER A 59 5.64 0.74 2.98
N GLY A 60 5.68 0.77 4.32
CA GLY A 60 6.39 1.78 5.11
C GLY A 60 5.72 3.15 5.16
N ILE A 61 4.59 3.37 4.50
CA ILE A 61 3.85 4.63 4.52
C ILE A 61 2.82 4.60 5.65
N TYR A 62 2.72 5.73 6.38
CA TYR A 62 1.72 5.89 7.42
C TYR A 62 0.30 5.86 6.82
N GLU A 63 -0.59 5.08 7.43
CA GLU A 63 -1.94 4.78 6.93
C GLU A 63 -2.73 6.02 6.51
N TYR A 64 -2.74 7.06 7.34
CA TYR A 64 -3.47 8.29 7.05
C TYR A 64 -2.86 9.08 5.90
N LEU A 65 -1.53 9.14 5.82
CA LEU A 65 -0.83 9.80 4.70
C LEU A 65 -1.11 9.08 3.38
N LEU A 66 -1.17 7.75 3.40
CA LEU A 66 -1.60 6.96 2.23
C LEU A 66 -3.02 7.35 1.83
N GLY A 67 -3.95 7.44 2.80
CA GLY A 67 -5.32 7.86 2.55
C GLY A 67 -5.42 9.22 1.87
N GLU A 68 -4.75 10.23 2.41
CA GLU A 68 -4.71 11.59 1.85
C GLU A 68 -4.16 11.60 0.41
N CYS A 69 -3.10 10.84 0.14
CA CYS A 69 -2.57 10.70 -1.22
C CYS A 69 -3.59 10.07 -2.17
N LEU A 70 -4.32 9.04 -1.73
CA LEU A 70 -5.31 8.35 -2.54
C LEU A 70 -6.56 9.22 -2.79
N GLU A 71 -7.02 9.98 -1.82
CA GLU A 71 -8.11 10.97 -2.00
C GLU A 71 -7.79 11.97 -3.10
N VAL A 72 -6.58 12.55 -3.06
CA VAL A 72 -6.12 13.50 -4.09
C VAL A 72 -6.05 12.85 -5.47
N MET A 73 -5.58 11.60 -5.54
CA MET A 73 -5.47 10.88 -6.82
C MET A 73 -6.83 10.48 -7.37
N GLN A 74 -7.75 10.01 -6.53
CA GLN A 74 -9.09 9.61 -6.96
C GLN A 74 -9.89 10.77 -7.54
N ASP A 75 -9.87 11.92 -6.90
CA ASP A 75 -10.73 13.05 -7.25
C ASP A 75 -10.25 13.80 -8.50
N LYS A 76 -8.96 13.88 -8.73
CA LYS A 76 -8.40 14.87 -9.67
C LYS A 76 -7.32 14.34 -10.61
N ALA A 77 -6.82 13.12 -10.43
CA ALA A 77 -5.82 12.58 -11.34
C ALA A 77 -6.40 12.35 -12.73
N LYS A 78 -5.65 12.74 -13.76
CA LYS A 78 -6.02 12.54 -15.16
C LYS A 78 -5.57 11.20 -15.70
N GLY A 79 -4.44 10.69 -15.19
CA GLY A 79 -3.89 9.39 -15.55
C GLY A 79 -4.45 8.27 -14.70
N GLN A 80 -3.95 7.07 -14.92
CA GLN A 80 -4.36 5.87 -14.20
C GLN A 80 -3.30 5.45 -13.18
N LEU A 81 -3.70 5.25 -11.90
CA LEU A 81 -2.89 4.66 -10.86
C LEU A 81 -3.40 3.24 -10.58
N ILE A 82 -2.53 2.24 -10.77
CA ILE A 82 -2.78 0.84 -10.42
C ILE A 82 -1.79 0.47 -9.33
N PHE A 83 -2.27 -0.08 -8.22
CA PHE A 83 -1.38 -0.47 -7.14
C PHE A 83 -1.88 -1.69 -6.37
N THR A 84 -0.94 -2.39 -5.71
CA THR A 84 -1.26 -3.37 -4.67
C THR A 84 -1.08 -2.76 -3.29
N SER A 85 -1.87 -3.24 -2.33
CA SER A 85 -1.79 -2.81 -0.93
C SER A 85 -2.25 -3.91 0.01
N HIS A 86 -1.56 -4.05 1.14
CA HIS A 86 -2.00 -4.87 2.27
C HIS A 86 -2.73 -4.05 3.34
N ASN A 87 -2.70 -2.72 3.23
CA ASN A 87 -3.41 -1.81 4.12
C ASN A 87 -4.90 -1.77 3.79
N LEU A 88 -5.74 -1.64 4.81
CA LEU A 88 -7.19 -1.57 4.64
C LEU A 88 -7.71 -0.14 4.39
N ARG A 89 -6.86 0.87 4.49
CA ARG A 89 -7.24 2.27 4.28
C ARG A 89 -7.78 2.54 2.85
N PRO A 90 -7.23 1.96 1.78
CA PRO A 90 -7.81 2.09 0.44
C PRO A 90 -9.29 1.67 0.35
N LEU A 91 -9.73 0.71 1.19
CA LEU A 91 -11.13 0.25 1.24
C LEU A 91 -12.10 1.30 1.82
N GLU A 92 -11.59 2.30 2.51
CA GLU A 92 -12.38 3.40 3.09
C GLU A 92 -12.45 4.61 2.16
N ILE A 93 -11.47 4.75 1.27
CA ILE A 93 -11.28 5.91 0.41
C ILE A 93 -11.82 5.63 -1.01
N LEU A 94 -11.40 4.50 -1.60
CA LEU A 94 -11.66 4.23 -3.01
C LEU A 94 -13.08 3.71 -3.23
N GLU A 95 -13.63 4.04 -4.40
CA GLU A 95 -14.88 3.48 -4.86
C GLU A 95 -14.79 1.97 -5.08
N ASN A 96 -15.88 1.25 -4.80
CA ASN A 96 -15.91 -0.20 -4.89
C ASN A 96 -15.56 -0.75 -6.29
N ASP A 97 -15.90 -0.01 -7.34
CA ASP A 97 -15.62 -0.41 -8.72
C ASP A 97 -14.12 -0.36 -9.06
N SER A 98 -13.34 0.37 -8.27
CA SER A 98 -11.88 0.47 -8.38
C SER A 98 -11.15 -0.63 -7.59
N LEU A 99 -11.87 -1.47 -6.82
CA LEU A 99 -11.29 -2.46 -5.93
C LEU A 99 -11.34 -3.87 -6.52
N LEU A 100 -10.17 -4.51 -6.53
CA LEU A 100 -10.01 -5.93 -6.82
C LEU A 100 -9.42 -6.64 -5.60
N TYR A 101 -9.97 -7.79 -5.25
CA TYR A 101 -9.45 -8.62 -4.16
C TYR A 101 -8.76 -9.86 -4.72
N THR A 102 -7.59 -10.17 -4.20
CA THR A 102 -6.92 -11.44 -4.49
C THR A 102 -7.61 -12.58 -3.76
N THR A 103 -7.62 -13.76 -4.36
CA THR A 103 -8.17 -14.98 -3.77
C THR A 103 -7.08 -16.04 -3.62
N VAL A 104 -7.34 -17.06 -2.83
CA VAL A 104 -6.46 -18.24 -2.72
C VAL A 104 -6.72 -19.27 -3.81
N ASN A 105 -7.71 -19.04 -4.69
CA ASN A 105 -8.04 -19.93 -5.79
C ASN A 105 -7.14 -19.62 -7.02
N PRO A 106 -6.24 -20.55 -7.43
CA PRO A 106 -5.34 -20.29 -8.56
C PRO A 106 -6.06 -20.15 -9.90
N GLU A 107 -7.28 -20.69 -10.02
CA GLU A 107 -8.08 -20.57 -11.25
C GLU A 107 -8.88 -19.27 -11.32
N ASN A 108 -9.05 -18.58 -10.18
CA ASN A 108 -9.76 -17.32 -10.10
C ASN A 108 -9.04 -16.38 -9.12
N CYS A 109 -7.84 -15.92 -9.49
CA CYS A 109 -6.94 -15.16 -8.62
C CYS A 109 -7.50 -13.81 -8.14
N TYR A 110 -8.48 -13.22 -8.85
CA TYR A 110 -9.01 -11.89 -8.57
C TYR A 110 -10.51 -11.86 -8.65
N ILE A 111 -11.17 -11.22 -7.69
CA ILE A 111 -12.59 -10.95 -7.69
C ILE A 111 -12.87 -9.46 -7.51
N LYS A 112 -13.94 -8.98 -8.18
CA LYS A 112 -14.45 -7.62 -7.98
C LYS A 112 -15.20 -7.50 -6.66
N SER A 113 -15.24 -6.29 -6.12
CA SER A 113 -15.95 -5.93 -4.89
C SER A 113 -17.48 -6.18 -4.93
N THR A 114 -18.07 -6.48 -6.07
CA THR A 114 -19.51 -6.75 -6.21
C THR A 114 -20.02 -7.90 -5.32
N TYR A 115 -19.13 -8.77 -4.86
CA TYR A 115 -19.43 -9.80 -3.85
C TYR A 115 -19.54 -9.25 -2.43
N ILE A 116 -19.00 -8.06 -2.19
CA ILE A 116 -19.07 -7.38 -0.90
C ILE A 116 -20.23 -6.40 -1.01
N LYS A 117 -21.40 -6.77 -0.47
CA LYS A 117 -22.58 -5.91 -0.49
C LYS A 117 -22.21 -4.47 -0.15
N ASN A 118 -22.73 -3.53 -0.94
CA ASN A 118 -22.58 -2.09 -0.81
C ASN A 118 -23.16 -1.61 0.54
N THR A 119 -22.52 -1.96 1.64
CA THR A 119 -22.79 -1.41 2.97
C THR A 119 -21.84 -0.24 3.16
N GLN A 120 -22.26 0.76 3.89
CA GLN A 120 -21.55 2.02 4.15
C GLN A 120 -20.10 1.87 4.69
N ASN A 121 -19.61 0.65 4.91
CA ASN A 121 -18.28 0.37 5.41
C ASN A 121 -17.65 -0.85 4.71
N THR A 122 -16.96 -0.60 3.60
CA THR A 122 -16.29 -1.60 2.78
C THR A 122 -15.22 -2.37 3.58
N ARG A 123 -14.49 -1.70 4.48
CA ARG A 123 -13.51 -2.32 5.37
C ARG A 123 -14.14 -3.38 6.28
N LEU A 124 -15.26 -3.07 6.93
CA LEU A 124 -15.96 -4.05 7.78
C LEU A 124 -16.52 -5.21 6.96
N SER A 125 -17.03 -4.95 5.78
CA SER A 125 -17.53 -5.96 4.87
C SER A 125 -16.41 -6.90 4.43
N TYR A 126 -15.24 -6.38 4.08
CA TYR A 126 -14.04 -7.16 3.75
C TYR A 126 -13.60 -8.04 4.92
N LEU A 127 -13.49 -7.49 6.14
CA LEU A 127 -13.10 -8.24 7.33
C LEU A 127 -14.11 -9.36 7.69
N ARG A 128 -15.39 -9.11 7.48
CA ARG A 128 -16.43 -10.15 7.62
C ARG A 128 -16.27 -11.25 6.57
N THR A 129 -15.99 -10.86 5.33
CA THR A 129 -15.77 -11.80 4.23
C THR A 129 -14.60 -12.74 4.49
N ILE A 130 -13.50 -12.26 5.06
CA ILE A 130 -12.37 -13.12 5.45
C ILE A 130 -12.77 -14.13 6.52
N LYS A 131 -13.62 -13.74 7.49
CA LYS A 131 -14.00 -14.59 8.64
C LYS A 131 -15.16 -15.54 8.35
N LEU A 132 -15.94 -15.33 7.31
CA LEU A 132 -17.08 -16.17 6.98
C LEU A 132 -16.64 -17.41 6.23
N SER A 133 -16.81 -18.57 6.86
CA SER A 133 -16.64 -19.88 6.22
C SER A 133 -17.76 -20.09 5.17
N GLY A 134 -17.44 -20.75 4.06
CA GLY A 134 -18.44 -21.16 3.06
C GLY A 134 -18.65 -20.22 1.87
N GLN A 135 -17.74 -19.28 1.65
CA GLN A 135 -17.76 -18.46 0.45
C GLN A 135 -17.26 -19.24 -0.78
N LYS A 136 -17.83 -18.90 -1.94
CA LYS A 136 -17.45 -19.51 -3.23
C LYS A 136 -15.97 -19.26 -3.55
N GLU A 137 -15.45 -18.07 -3.18
CA GLU A 137 -14.06 -17.69 -3.35
C GLU A 137 -13.47 -17.28 -2.00
N LYS A 138 -12.47 -18.00 -1.55
CA LYS A 138 -11.78 -17.73 -0.28
C LYS A 138 -10.68 -16.69 -0.49
N LEU A 139 -10.69 -15.63 0.33
CA LEU A 139 -9.71 -14.54 0.24
C LEU A 139 -8.42 -14.82 1.03
N TYR A 140 -8.49 -15.65 2.07
CA TYR A 140 -7.38 -15.90 2.96
C TYR A 140 -7.42 -17.32 3.54
N ASN A 141 -6.28 -18.00 3.59
CA ASN A 141 -6.12 -19.24 4.30
C ASN A 141 -5.68 -18.97 5.74
N GLU A 142 -6.57 -19.28 6.70
CA GLU A 142 -6.25 -19.10 8.11
C GLU A 142 -5.08 -19.99 8.52
N THR A 143 -4.15 -19.41 9.27
CA THR A 143 -3.05 -20.15 9.88
C THR A 143 -3.57 -20.90 11.12
N ASN A 144 -3.12 -22.13 11.32
CA ASN A 144 -3.41 -22.87 12.53
C ASN A 144 -2.66 -22.27 13.73
N ILE A 145 -3.39 -21.48 14.53
CA ILE A 145 -2.83 -20.78 15.70
C ILE A 145 -2.19 -21.74 16.69
N TYR A 146 -2.80 -22.92 16.89
CA TYR A 146 -2.27 -23.93 17.82
C TYR A 146 -0.92 -24.48 17.34
N GLU A 147 -0.79 -24.81 16.07
CA GLU A 147 0.49 -25.25 15.50
C GLU A 147 1.57 -24.18 15.59
N MET A 148 1.20 -22.92 15.34
CA MET A 148 2.11 -21.79 15.48
C MET A 148 2.59 -21.64 16.93
N GLU A 149 1.69 -21.71 17.91
CA GLU A 149 2.03 -21.67 19.34
C GLU A 149 2.96 -22.84 19.72
N LEU A 150 2.65 -24.05 19.24
CA LEU A 150 3.46 -25.24 19.50
C LEU A 150 4.86 -25.11 18.92
N ALA A 151 4.98 -24.55 17.71
CA ALA A 151 6.27 -24.28 17.06
C ALA A 151 7.11 -23.28 17.90
N MET A 152 6.50 -22.20 18.37
CA MET A 152 7.17 -21.21 19.24
C MET A 152 7.64 -21.82 20.56
N ARG A 153 6.81 -22.65 21.21
CA ARG A 153 7.18 -23.37 22.45
C ARG A 153 8.35 -24.34 22.22
N ARG A 154 8.39 -25.03 21.08
CA ARG A 154 9.49 -25.95 20.72
C ARG A 154 10.79 -25.20 20.43
N ALA A 155 10.73 -24.05 19.79
CA ALA A 155 11.89 -23.23 19.52
C ALA A 155 12.60 -22.77 20.81
N ARG A 156 11.84 -22.45 21.87
CA ARG A 156 12.39 -22.04 23.19
C ARG A 156 13.34 -23.06 23.81
N ARG A 157 13.20 -24.36 23.50
CA ARG A 157 14.07 -25.43 24.06
C ARG A 157 15.44 -25.50 23.41
N ARG A 158 15.74 -24.67 22.40
CA ARG A 158 17.03 -24.63 21.69
C ARG A 158 17.90 -23.44 22.09
N TYR A 159 17.40 -22.58 22.95
CA TYR A 159 18.10 -21.46 23.59
C TYR A 159 18.05 -21.64 25.13
#